data_bdd3170b17f7cd178236e26bdb74ecc2
#
_entry.id   bdd3170b17f7cd178236e26bdb74ecc2
#
_cell.length_a   1.000
_cell.length_b   1.000
_cell.length_c   1.000
_cell.angle_alpha   90.00
_cell.angle_beta   90.00
_cell.angle_gamma   90.00
#
_symmetry.space_group_name_H-M   'P 1'
#
loop_
_entity.id
_entity.type
_entity.pdbx_description
1 polymer ?
#
loop_
_entity_poly.entity_id
_entity_poly.type
_entity_poly.pdbx_seq_one_letter_code
_entity_poly.pdbx_strand_id
1 'polypeptide(L)'
;MTEADPIRVILVDDHAMLRKGLRFFLAGFDDLELVGEAASGKEAIRLCVELVPDVVLMDMVMPDMDGAAATQIIRQQTPTVEVIALTSFQEEDLIERALQAGAISYLLKNVSAETLAEAIRQAHAGHSTLAPEATEVLVKATRQRAGQHDYGLT
;
A
#
# COMPACT_ATOMS: atom_id res chain seq x y z
N MET A 1 27.37 8.57 16.65
CA MET A 1 26.46 8.53 15.49
C MET A 1 25.30 7.59 15.79
N THR A 2 24.12 8.13 15.80
CA THR A 2 22.93 7.31 16.04
C THR A 2 22.50 6.67 14.72
N GLU A 3 22.28 5.37 14.75
CA GLU A 3 21.70 4.69 13.62
C GLU A 3 20.25 5.12 13.49
N ALA A 4 19.79 5.27 12.26
CA ALA A 4 18.38 5.56 12.02
C ALA A 4 17.54 4.37 12.48
N ASP A 5 16.38 4.63 13.07
CA ASP A 5 15.44 3.58 13.42
C ASP A 5 15.00 2.84 12.16
N PRO A 6 14.79 1.53 12.24
CA PRO A 6 14.26 0.79 11.08
C PRO A 6 12.87 1.27 10.73
N ILE A 7 12.53 1.16 9.46
CA ILE A 7 11.18 1.46 8.97
C ILE A 7 10.25 0.36 9.46
N ARG A 8 9.21 0.72 10.18
CA ARG A 8 8.27 -0.22 10.78
C ARG A 8 7.16 -0.52 9.79
N VAL A 9 6.97 -1.80 9.49
CA VAL A 9 6.09 -2.27 8.42
C VAL A 9 5.03 -3.22 8.99
N ILE A 10 3.79 -3.05 8.56
CA ILE A 10 2.71 -4.02 8.78
C ILE A 10 2.36 -4.64 7.44
N LEU A 11 2.13 -5.94 7.45
CA LEU A 11 1.78 -6.71 6.27
C LEU A 11 0.34 -7.19 6.38
N VAL A 12 -0.49 -6.87 5.39
CA VAL A 12 -1.91 -7.22 5.39
C VAL A 12 -2.24 -8.06 4.15
N ASP A 13 -2.57 -9.33 4.37
CA ASP A 13 -2.95 -10.27 3.32
C ASP A 13 -3.67 -11.45 3.97
N ASP A 14 -4.76 -11.92 3.37
CA ASP A 14 -5.50 -13.05 3.89
C ASP A 14 -4.86 -14.40 3.56
N HIS A 15 -3.80 -14.43 2.74
CA HIS A 15 -3.09 -15.65 2.36
C HIS A 15 -1.86 -15.85 3.26
N ALA A 16 -1.94 -16.84 4.17
CA ALA A 16 -0.86 -17.11 5.13
C ALA A 16 0.48 -17.44 4.46
N MET A 17 0.45 -18.16 3.34
CA MET A 17 1.67 -18.53 2.62
C MET A 17 2.37 -17.30 2.05
N LEU A 18 1.61 -16.35 1.51
CA LEU A 18 2.18 -15.14 0.96
C LEU A 18 2.76 -14.27 2.08
N ARG A 19 2.06 -14.14 3.21
CA ARG A 19 2.60 -13.40 4.35
C ARG A 19 3.94 -13.99 4.82
N LYS A 20 4.02 -15.32 4.86
CA LYS A 20 5.26 -16.01 5.24
C LYS A 20 6.41 -15.67 4.30
N GLY A 21 6.15 -15.68 2.98
CA GLY A 21 7.15 -15.33 1.98
C GLY A 21 7.62 -13.90 2.08
N LEU A 22 6.68 -12.96 2.25
CA LEU A 22 7.01 -11.54 2.39
C LEU A 22 7.76 -11.27 3.70
N ARG A 23 7.38 -11.95 4.78
CA ARG A 23 8.10 -11.86 6.05
C ARG A 23 9.57 -12.27 5.88
N PHE A 24 9.80 -13.35 5.15
CA PHE A 24 11.15 -13.83 4.86
C PHE A 24 11.93 -12.79 4.04
N PHE A 25 11.30 -12.21 3.03
CA PHE A 25 11.95 -11.17 2.20
C PHE A 25 12.32 -9.95 3.03
N LEU A 26 11.40 -9.46 3.85
CA LEU A 26 11.64 -8.27 4.66
C LEU A 26 12.76 -8.50 5.70
N ALA A 27 12.87 -9.71 6.22
CA ALA A 27 13.92 -10.05 7.19
C ALA A 27 15.33 -9.94 6.61
N GLY A 28 15.47 -9.92 5.28
CA GLY A 28 16.75 -9.75 4.62
C GLY A 28 17.28 -8.32 4.59
N PHE A 29 16.51 -7.34 5.07
CA PHE A 29 16.89 -5.92 5.03
C PHE A 29 16.93 -5.37 6.45
N ASP A 30 18.12 -4.91 6.88
CA ASP A 30 18.34 -4.42 8.23
C ASP A 30 17.59 -3.13 8.54
N ASP A 31 17.27 -2.34 7.52
CA ASP A 31 16.55 -1.07 7.68
C ASP A 31 15.03 -1.21 7.68
N LEU A 32 14.53 -2.44 7.57
CA LEU A 32 13.08 -2.73 7.59
C LEU A 32 12.77 -3.65 8.77
N GLU A 33 11.67 -3.36 9.47
CA GLU A 33 11.22 -4.18 10.61
C GLU A 33 9.74 -4.49 10.45
N LEU A 34 9.40 -5.78 10.35
CA LEU A 34 8.00 -6.20 10.34
C LEU A 34 7.49 -6.21 11.78
N VAL A 35 6.56 -5.29 12.09
CA VAL A 35 6.05 -5.14 13.47
C VAL A 35 4.67 -5.78 13.66
N GLY A 36 4.00 -6.17 12.60
CA GLY A 36 2.70 -6.82 12.71
C GLY A 36 2.23 -7.39 11.39
N GLU A 37 1.30 -8.34 11.48
CA GLU A 37 0.64 -8.95 10.34
C GLU A 37 -0.85 -8.99 10.59
N ALA A 38 -1.64 -8.79 9.55
CA ALA A 38 -3.08 -8.86 9.61
C ALA A 38 -3.61 -9.71 8.46
N ALA A 39 -4.66 -10.47 8.72
CA ALA A 39 -5.31 -11.29 7.71
C ALA A 39 -6.60 -10.65 7.18
N SER A 40 -6.96 -9.46 7.66
CA SER A 40 -8.18 -8.78 7.26
C SER A 40 -8.01 -7.27 7.35
N GLY A 41 -8.89 -6.54 6.67
CA GLY A 41 -8.90 -5.08 6.72
C GLY A 41 -9.19 -4.53 8.11
N LYS A 42 -10.13 -5.15 8.82
CA LYS A 42 -10.48 -4.74 10.19
C LYS A 42 -9.30 -4.88 11.14
N GLU A 43 -8.59 -6.00 11.08
CA GLU A 43 -7.41 -6.23 11.89
C GLU A 43 -6.31 -5.23 11.55
N ALA A 44 -6.13 -4.92 10.26
CA ALA A 44 -5.15 -3.94 9.80
C ALA A 44 -5.42 -2.55 10.41
N ILE A 45 -6.68 -2.11 10.40
CA ILE A 45 -7.08 -0.83 10.98
C ILE A 45 -6.74 -0.79 12.47
N ARG A 46 -7.08 -1.85 13.20
CA ARG A 46 -6.79 -1.95 14.62
C ARG A 46 -5.29 -1.90 14.91
N LEU A 47 -4.50 -2.66 14.16
CA LEU A 47 -3.04 -2.69 14.34
C LEU A 47 -2.41 -1.34 14.02
N CYS A 48 -2.90 -0.61 13.04
CA CYS A 48 -2.39 0.71 12.72
C CYS A 48 -2.60 1.71 13.85
N VAL A 49 -3.74 1.63 14.53
CA VAL A 49 -4.01 2.48 15.71
C VAL A 49 -3.08 2.09 16.86
N GLU A 50 -2.91 0.80 17.12
CA GLU A 50 -2.09 0.31 18.23
C GLU A 50 -0.60 0.54 18.03
N LEU A 51 -0.09 0.22 16.84
CA LEU A 51 1.34 0.19 16.56
C LEU A 51 1.86 1.41 15.81
N VAL A 52 1.00 2.13 15.14
CA VAL A 52 1.33 3.29 14.31
C VAL A 52 2.59 3.00 13.46
N PRO A 53 2.48 2.08 12.47
CA PRO A 53 3.63 1.75 11.64
C PRO A 53 3.99 2.90 10.71
N ASP A 54 5.15 2.81 10.08
CA ASP A 54 5.53 3.78 9.06
C ASP A 54 4.87 3.46 7.71
N VAL A 55 4.83 2.18 7.35
CA VAL A 55 4.31 1.72 6.05
C VAL A 55 3.48 0.46 6.24
N VAL A 56 2.36 0.39 5.53
CA VAL A 56 1.51 -0.80 5.46
C VAL A 56 1.55 -1.35 4.04
N LEU A 57 1.83 -2.64 3.91
CA LEU A 57 1.69 -3.38 2.65
C LEU A 57 0.28 -3.98 2.66
N MET A 58 -0.60 -3.47 1.79
CA MET A 58 -2.03 -3.77 1.83
C MET A 58 -2.48 -4.55 0.61
N ASP A 59 -2.95 -5.78 0.80
CA ASP A 59 -3.63 -6.53 -0.24
C ASP A 59 -4.94 -5.82 -0.60
N MET A 60 -5.19 -5.65 -1.89
CA MET A 60 -6.40 -4.98 -2.36
C MET A 60 -7.60 -5.90 -2.43
N VAL A 61 -7.41 -7.21 -2.45
CA VAL A 61 -8.51 -8.17 -2.60
C VAL A 61 -8.56 -9.08 -1.37
N MET A 62 -9.51 -8.81 -0.49
CA MET A 62 -9.75 -9.58 0.73
C MET A 62 -11.25 -9.79 0.92
N PRO A 63 -11.67 -10.91 1.55
CA PRO A 63 -13.10 -11.26 1.58
C PRO A 63 -13.97 -10.39 2.50
N ASP A 64 -13.45 -9.84 3.60
CA ASP A 64 -14.26 -9.12 4.59
C ASP A 64 -14.38 -7.62 4.30
N MET A 65 -13.28 -7.00 3.97
CA MET A 65 -13.19 -5.58 3.65
C MET A 65 -12.06 -5.42 2.66
N ASP A 66 -12.32 -4.84 1.49
CA ASP A 66 -11.27 -4.70 0.50
C ASP A 66 -10.19 -3.72 0.97
N GLY A 67 -9.01 -3.85 0.35
CA GLY A 67 -7.87 -3.06 0.75
C GLY A 67 -8.06 -1.57 0.55
N ALA A 68 -8.85 -1.15 -0.44
CA ALA A 68 -9.12 0.27 -0.67
C ALA A 68 -9.93 0.86 0.48
N ALA A 69 -10.97 0.15 0.94
CA ALA A 69 -11.78 0.60 2.07
C ALA A 69 -10.92 0.69 3.35
N ALA A 70 -10.10 -0.33 3.61
CA ALA A 70 -9.20 -0.31 4.77
C ALA A 70 -8.19 0.83 4.68
N THR A 71 -7.61 1.06 3.49
CA THR A 71 -6.66 2.15 3.25
C THR A 71 -7.29 3.50 3.56
N GLN A 72 -8.50 3.74 3.09
CA GLN A 72 -9.20 5.00 3.33
C GLN A 72 -9.36 5.27 4.82
N ILE A 73 -9.77 4.27 5.58
CA ILE A 73 -9.94 4.39 7.03
C ILE A 73 -8.60 4.64 7.73
N ILE A 74 -7.57 3.87 7.37
CA ILE A 74 -6.24 4.02 7.94
C ILE A 74 -5.70 5.44 7.69
N ARG A 75 -5.83 5.93 6.46
CA ARG A 75 -5.35 7.27 6.12
C ARG A 75 -6.11 8.37 6.85
N GLN A 76 -7.38 8.15 7.17
CA GLN A 76 -8.16 9.11 7.95
C GLN A 76 -7.81 9.10 9.43
N GLN A 77 -7.65 7.90 10.00
CA GLN A 77 -7.41 7.74 11.44
C GLN A 77 -5.94 7.95 11.83
N THR A 78 -5.02 7.50 10.98
CA THR A 78 -3.59 7.56 11.24
C THR A 78 -2.87 8.13 10.00
N PRO A 79 -2.96 9.45 9.77
CA PRO A 79 -2.48 10.06 8.52
C PRO A 79 -0.96 10.01 8.34
N THR A 80 -0.18 9.67 9.38
CA THR A 80 1.26 9.49 9.26
C THR A 80 1.65 8.13 8.68
N VAL A 81 0.69 7.19 8.59
CA VAL A 81 0.93 5.85 8.05
C VAL A 81 0.76 5.88 6.54
N GLU A 82 1.77 5.46 5.81
CA GLU A 82 1.71 5.34 4.36
C GLU A 82 1.29 3.94 3.96
N VAL A 83 0.50 3.82 2.90
CA VAL A 83 -0.01 2.52 2.44
C VAL A 83 0.50 2.25 1.03
N ILE A 84 1.12 1.09 0.84
CA ILE A 84 1.47 0.55 -0.47
C ILE A 84 0.46 -0.55 -0.80
N ALA A 85 -0.26 -0.39 -1.90
CA ALA A 85 -1.20 -1.39 -2.35
C ALA A 85 -0.45 -2.52 -3.04
N LEU A 86 -0.74 -3.77 -2.65
CA LEU A 86 -0.21 -4.97 -3.30
C LEU A 86 -1.35 -5.78 -3.88
N THR A 87 -1.17 -6.29 -5.10
CA THR A 87 -2.17 -7.12 -5.74
C THR A 87 -1.53 -8.11 -6.70
N SER A 88 -2.22 -9.23 -6.92
CA SER A 88 -1.86 -10.19 -7.95
C SER A 88 -2.37 -9.77 -9.32
N PHE A 89 -3.23 -8.76 -9.39
CA PHE A 89 -3.94 -8.37 -10.59
C PHE A 89 -3.59 -6.96 -11.03
N GLN A 90 -3.33 -6.81 -12.33
CA GLN A 90 -3.08 -5.52 -12.95
C GLN A 90 -4.41 -5.01 -13.54
N GLU A 91 -5.37 -4.69 -12.67
CA GLU A 91 -6.66 -4.17 -13.09
C GLU A 91 -6.73 -2.67 -12.85
N GLU A 92 -7.13 -1.92 -13.87
CA GLU A 92 -7.22 -0.45 -13.80
C GLU A 92 -8.10 0.00 -12.63
N ASP A 93 -9.23 -0.68 -12.43
CA ASP A 93 -10.18 -0.33 -11.39
C ASP A 93 -9.57 -0.47 -9.99
N LEU A 94 -8.83 -1.55 -9.75
CA LEU A 94 -8.15 -1.76 -8.46
C LEU A 94 -7.06 -0.71 -8.22
N ILE A 95 -6.29 -0.38 -9.24
CA ILE A 95 -5.24 0.64 -9.15
C ILE A 95 -5.85 1.99 -8.83
N GLU A 96 -6.88 2.38 -9.57
CA GLU A 96 -7.55 3.66 -9.36
C GLU A 96 -8.15 3.76 -7.96
N ARG A 97 -8.86 2.71 -7.51
CA ARG A 97 -9.47 2.69 -6.19
C ARG A 97 -8.43 2.79 -5.08
N ALA A 98 -7.29 2.10 -5.23
CA ALA A 98 -6.20 2.15 -4.25
C ALA A 98 -5.64 3.57 -4.12
N LEU A 99 -5.36 4.20 -5.25
CA LEU A 99 -4.79 5.55 -5.27
C LEU A 99 -5.79 6.59 -4.75
N GLN A 100 -7.06 6.46 -5.11
CA GLN A 100 -8.12 7.35 -4.60
C GLN A 100 -8.32 7.19 -3.09
N ALA A 101 -8.11 5.98 -2.57
CA ALA A 101 -8.22 5.71 -1.13
C ALA A 101 -7.04 6.29 -0.34
N GLY A 102 -5.98 6.71 -1.02
CA GLY A 102 -4.83 7.34 -0.38
C GLY A 102 -3.57 6.50 -0.35
N ALA A 103 -3.51 5.37 -1.08
CA ALA A 103 -2.28 4.60 -1.21
C ALA A 103 -1.23 5.43 -1.93
N ILE A 104 0.01 5.42 -1.41
CA ILE A 104 1.10 6.19 -2.00
C ILE A 104 1.72 5.46 -3.20
N SER A 105 1.60 4.13 -3.25
CA SER A 105 2.18 3.31 -4.31
C SER A 105 1.30 2.10 -4.58
N TYR A 106 1.48 1.52 -5.75
CA TYR A 106 0.79 0.31 -6.17
C TYR A 106 1.79 -0.64 -6.81
N LEU A 107 1.90 -1.86 -6.29
CA LEU A 107 2.84 -2.86 -6.78
C LEU A 107 2.12 -4.19 -7.00
N LEU A 108 2.63 -4.96 -7.97
CA LEU A 108 2.20 -6.35 -8.15
C LEU A 108 2.95 -7.23 -7.16
N LYS A 109 2.30 -8.29 -6.68
CA LYS A 109 2.87 -9.20 -5.66
C LYS A 109 4.09 -9.97 -6.16
N ASN A 110 4.34 -10.01 -7.48
CA ASN A 110 5.48 -10.72 -8.07
C ASN A 110 6.74 -9.86 -8.23
N VAL A 111 6.75 -8.64 -7.68
CA VAL A 111 7.95 -7.80 -7.73
C VAL A 111 9.07 -8.44 -6.91
N SER A 112 10.32 -8.07 -7.23
CA SER A 112 11.48 -8.57 -6.48
C SER A 112 11.50 -8.01 -5.06
N ALA A 113 12.23 -8.70 -4.17
CA ALA A 113 12.41 -8.23 -2.80
C ALA A 113 13.05 -6.84 -2.76
N GLU A 114 14.03 -6.59 -3.65
CA GLU A 114 14.70 -5.29 -3.74
C GLU A 114 13.75 -4.19 -4.19
N THR A 115 12.88 -4.47 -5.16
CA THR A 115 11.88 -3.49 -5.63
C THR A 115 10.90 -3.17 -4.49
N LEU A 116 10.46 -4.18 -3.77
CA LEU A 116 9.54 -3.98 -2.63
C LEU A 116 10.22 -3.15 -1.53
N ALA A 117 11.46 -3.50 -1.16
CA ALA A 117 12.20 -2.77 -0.15
C ALA A 117 12.39 -1.31 -0.54
N GLU A 118 12.74 -1.04 -1.80
CA GLU A 118 12.92 0.34 -2.28
C GLU A 118 11.59 1.11 -2.26
N ALA A 119 10.49 0.47 -2.62
CA ALA A 119 9.17 1.10 -2.55
C ALA A 119 8.82 1.48 -1.11
N ILE A 120 9.14 0.63 -0.14
CA ILE A 120 8.92 0.92 1.28
C ILE A 120 9.76 2.12 1.72
N ARG A 121 11.02 2.19 1.33
CA ARG A 121 11.89 3.32 1.65
C ARG A 121 11.37 4.62 1.06
N GLN A 122 10.94 4.60 -0.19
CA GLN A 122 10.37 5.78 -0.85
C GLN A 122 9.07 6.20 -0.20
N ALA A 123 8.19 5.26 0.14
CA ALA A 123 6.94 5.56 0.83
C ALA A 123 7.18 6.22 2.18
N HIS A 124 8.15 5.70 2.93
CA HIS A 124 8.53 6.28 4.22
C HIS A 124 9.06 7.71 4.07
N ALA A 125 9.76 8.00 2.97
CA ALA A 125 10.23 9.34 2.64
C ALA A 125 9.14 10.25 2.06
N GLY A 126 7.94 9.73 1.86
CA GLY A 126 6.82 10.49 1.29
C GLY A 126 6.79 10.52 -0.23
N HIS A 127 7.54 9.64 -0.89
CA HIS A 127 7.65 9.61 -2.34
C HIS A 127 6.89 8.41 -2.91
N SER A 128 6.12 8.66 -3.97
CA SER A 128 5.40 7.60 -4.69
C SER A 128 6.33 6.90 -5.67
N THR A 129 6.31 5.55 -5.67
CA THR A 129 6.95 4.74 -6.70
C THR A 129 5.89 3.90 -7.37
N LEU A 130 5.41 4.35 -8.52
CA LEU A 130 4.39 3.63 -9.27
C LEU A 130 5.05 2.84 -10.40
N ALA A 131 4.62 1.60 -10.58
CA ALA A 131 4.97 0.83 -11.77
C ALA A 131 4.49 1.61 -13.01
N PRO A 132 5.14 1.47 -14.17
CA PRO A 132 4.71 2.19 -15.38
C PRO A 132 3.24 1.97 -15.70
N GLU A 133 2.72 0.77 -15.49
CA GLU A 133 1.32 0.42 -15.74
C GLU A 133 0.38 1.21 -14.82
N ALA A 134 0.74 1.36 -13.56
CA ALA A 134 -0.05 2.13 -12.61
C ALA A 134 -0.03 3.62 -12.96
N THR A 135 1.11 4.13 -13.41
CA THR A 135 1.23 5.52 -13.85
C THR A 135 0.32 5.80 -15.03
N GLU A 136 0.27 4.89 -16.02
CA GLU A 136 -0.63 5.03 -17.17
C GLU A 136 -2.08 5.08 -16.74
N VAL A 137 -2.49 4.18 -15.83
CA VAL A 137 -3.85 4.14 -15.31
C VAL A 137 -4.19 5.46 -14.61
N LEU A 138 -3.28 5.98 -13.80
CA LEU A 138 -3.49 7.22 -13.08
C LEU A 138 -3.65 8.40 -14.04
N VAL A 139 -2.81 8.51 -15.06
CA VAL A 139 -2.90 9.57 -16.07
C VAL A 139 -4.24 9.49 -16.80
N LYS A 140 -4.64 8.28 -17.23
CA LYS A 140 -5.89 8.04 -17.93
C LYS A 140 -7.10 8.42 -17.07
N ALA A 141 -7.11 8.01 -15.80
CA ALA A 141 -8.19 8.33 -14.87
C ALA A 141 -8.28 9.84 -14.63
N THR A 142 -7.15 10.52 -14.52
CA THR A 142 -7.11 11.97 -14.36
C THR A 142 -7.69 12.68 -15.57
N ARG A 143 -7.36 12.23 -16.77
CA ARG A 143 -7.92 12.79 -18.01
C ARG A 143 -9.41 12.59 -18.11
N GLN A 144 -9.90 11.41 -17.75
CA GLN A 144 -11.33 11.09 -17.74
C GLN A 144 -12.09 11.98 -16.76
N ARG A 145 -11.55 12.18 -15.56
CA ARG A 145 -12.17 13.04 -14.56
C ARG A 145 -12.20 14.49 -14.99
N ALA A 146 -11.13 14.96 -15.61
CA ALA A 146 -11.10 16.32 -16.17
C ALA A 146 -12.18 16.53 -17.23
N GLY A 147 -12.34 15.55 -18.14
CA GLY A 147 -13.40 15.58 -19.14
C GLY A 147 -14.80 15.58 -18.53
N GLN A 148 -15.04 14.72 -17.54
CA GLN A 148 -16.31 14.65 -16.83
C GLN A 148 -16.61 15.95 -16.07
N HIS A 149 -15.58 16.55 -15.47
CA HIS A 149 -15.73 17.79 -14.74
C HIS A 149 -16.12 18.94 -15.67
N ASP A 150 -15.51 19.00 -16.85
CA ASP A 150 -15.86 19.99 -17.86
C ASP A 150 -17.32 19.88 -18.29
N TYR A 151 -17.81 18.65 -18.46
CA TYR A 151 -19.22 18.43 -18.77
C TYR A 151 -20.14 18.77 -17.59
N GLY A 152 -19.70 18.59 -16.38
CA GLY A 152 -20.46 18.86 -15.17
C GLY A 152 -20.65 20.34 -14.89
N LEU A 153 -19.86 21.20 -15.50
CA LEU A 153 -19.94 22.65 -15.32
C LEU A 153 -20.98 23.33 -16.22
N THR A 154 -21.53 22.60 -17.15
CA THR A 154 -22.57 23.15 -18.03
C THR A 154 -23.99 22.95 -17.49
#